data_38414578db20b382ec26fcd15db641b2
#
_entry.id   38414578db20b382ec26fcd15db641b2
#
_cell.length_a   1.000
_cell.length_b   1.000
_cell.length_c   1.000
_cell.angle_alpha   90.00
_cell.angle_beta   90.00
_cell.angle_gamma   90.00
#
_symmetry.space_group_name_H-M   'P 1'
#
loop_
_entity.id
_entity.type
_entity.pdbx_description
1 polymer ?
#
loop_
_entity_poly.entity_id
_entity_poly.type
_entity_poly.pdbx_seq_one_letter_code
_entity_poly.pdbx_strand_id
1 'polypeptide(L)'
;GETIYFEELLVSSRQPLAEMKIDRNGEFEFTGETGTPTFYLLRMSDKNIITLLVDSVENVTVEADIANFSREYNVEGSLGSKLVKDLIGELNTTEHRLDSLKALNEVYKGNPDYNKLKPQWDEEYGKIVQKQRDYSIGFVTKNAFSMASVYALYQQFQDGSYVISDLQSMRTAASALNSIYPNSKHVQALYQNTLRVLENERAAKMQQFIQENGENSPDILLPNQDGKEIALSSLRGKVVLLQFWAAEDRGSRIVNPVLVELYKKYKRKGFEIYQVSIDENRIE
;
A
#
# COMPACT_ATOMS: atom_id res chain seq x y z
N GLY A 1 9.28 39.57 -11.43
CA GLY A 1 8.17 38.65 -11.51
C GLY A 1 8.44 37.44 -10.61
N GLU A 2 7.42 36.82 -10.12
CA GLU A 2 7.58 35.58 -9.34
C GLU A 2 7.96 34.43 -10.27
N THR A 3 8.63 33.41 -9.69
CA THR A 3 9.12 32.26 -10.43
C THR A 3 8.31 31.04 -10.05
N ILE A 4 7.91 30.27 -11.07
CA ILE A 4 7.28 28.95 -10.91
C ILE A 4 8.27 27.89 -11.38
N TYR A 5 8.50 26.89 -10.54
CA TYR A 5 9.26 25.69 -10.88
C TYR A 5 8.30 24.61 -11.35
N PHE A 6 8.55 24.08 -12.54
CA PHE A 6 7.85 22.90 -13.05
C PHE A 6 8.72 21.68 -12.87
N GLU A 7 8.19 20.71 -12.16
CA GLU A 7 8.95 19.53 -11.74
C GLU A 7 8.15 18.26 -12.02
N GLU A 8 8.81 17.18 -12.40
CA GLU A 8 8.21 15.85 -12.42
C GLU A 8 8.28 15.22 -11.03
N LEU A 9 7.15 14.71 -10.53
CA LEU A 9 7.10 13.95 -9.29
C LEU A 9 7.47 12.50 -9.57
N LEU A 10 8.64 12.10 -9.13
CA LEU A 10 9.09 10.70 -9.16
C LEU A 10 8.63 9.95 -7.90
N VAL A 11 8.84 8.64 -7.85
CA VAL A 11 8.41 7.78 -6.72
C VAL A 11 8.97 8.24 -5.37
N SER A 12 10.20 8.75 -5.34
CA SER A 12 10.88 9.15 -4.09
C SER A 12 11.61 10.49 -4.16
N SER A 13 11.44 11.24 -5.25
CA SER A 13 12.13 12.51 -5.47
C SER A 13 11.36 13.40 -6.44
N ARG A 14 11.86 14.60 -6.67
CA ARG A 14 11.36 15.52 -7.69
C ARG A 14 12.48 15.79 -8.71
N GLN A 15 12.12 15.87 -9.98
CA GLN A 15 13.03 16.19 -11.05
C GLN A 15 12.64 17.55 -11.64
N PRO A 16 13.49 18.58 -11.50
CA PRO A 16 13.25 19.87 -12.14
C PRO A 16 13.22 19.72 -13.66
N LEU A 17 12.20 20.29 -14.31
CA LEU A 17 12.05 20.34 -15.75
C LEU A 17 12.22 21.74 -16.31
N ALA A 18 11.62 22.75 -15.66
CA ALA A 18 11.72 24.13 -16.07
C ALA A 18 11.62 25.11 -14.88
N GLU A 19 12.22 26.27 -15.06
CA GLU A 19 12.02 27.45 -14.24
C GLU A 19 11.38 28.52 -15.12
N MET A 20 10.18 28.96 -14.77
CA MET A 20 9.37 29.89 -15.55
C MET A 20 9.13 31.17 -14.77
N LYS A 21 9.30 32.30 -15.43
CA LYS A 21 8.94 33.61 -14.86
C LYS A 21 7.53 33.97 -15.29
N ILE A 22 6.74 34.36 -14.32
CA ILE A 22 5.40 34.90 -14.59
C ILE A 22 5.61 36.24 -15.31
N ASP A 23 4.96 36.40 -16.46
CA ASP A 23 5.02 37.63 -17.28
C ASP A 23 4.22 38.78 -16.65
N ARG A 24 4.13 39.93 -17.37
CA ARG A 24 3.41 41.10 -16.87
C ARG A 24 1.88 40.92 -16.85
N ASN A 25 1.39 39.93 -17.58
CA ASN A 25 -0.04 39.58 -17.62
C ASN A 25 -0.40 38.55 -16.56
N GLY A 26 0.57 37.99 -15.84
CA GLY A 26 0.39 36.90 -14.88
C GLY A 26 0.43 35.51 -15.53
N GLU A 27 0.97 35.38 -16.74
CA GLU A 27 0.94 34.15 -17.53
C GLU A 27 2.30 33.46 -17.56
N PHE A 28 2.28 32.14 -17.70
CA PHE A 28 3.43 31.29 -17.99
C PHE A 28 2.98 30.11 -18.85
N GLU A 29 3.87 29.55 -19.63
CA GLU A 29 3.60 28.42 -20.50
C GLU A 29 4.76 27.41 -20.44
N PHE A 30 4.42 26.13 -20.49
CA PHE A 30 5.37 25.04 -20.64
C PHE A 30 4.83 24.02 -21.63
N THR A 31 5.68 23.60 -22.56
CA THR A 31 5.38 22.50 -23.49
C THR A 31 6.36 21.36 -23.25
N GLY A 32 5.86 20.16 -23.13
CA GLY A 32 6.64 18.94 -22.90
C GLY A 32 5.96 17.72 -23.49
N GLU A 33 6.62 16.59 -23.41
CA GLU A 33 6.09 15.31 -23.89
C GLU A 33 5.97 14.34 -22.70
N THR A 34 4.87 13.61 -22.67
CA THR A 34 4.67 12.49 -21.74
C THR A 34 4.11 11.29 -22.49
N GLY A 35 4.65 10.11 -22.25
CA GLY A 35 4.20 8.87 -22.90
C GLY A 35 3.10 8.13 -22.14
N THR A 36 2.91 8.47 -20.85
CA THR A 36 1.92 7.89 -19.94
C THR A 36 1.49 8.95 -18.95
N PRO A 37 0.32 8.81 -18.30
CA PRO A 37 -0.11 9.74 -17.27
C PRO A 37 0.99 9.93 -16.21
N THR A 38 1.44 11.16 -16.04
CA THR A 38 2.60 11.53 -15.21
C THR A 38 2.23 12.62 -14.23
N PHE A 39 2.76 12.54 -13.01
CA PHE A 39 2.57 13.57 -12.00
C PHE A 39 3.58 14.68 -12.15
N TYR A 40 3.08 15.91 -12.18
CA TYR A 40 3.88 17.13 -12.22
C TYR A 40 3.54 18.03 -11.05
N LEU A 41 4.49 18.87 -10.68
CA LEU A 41 4.35 19.88 -9.64
C LEU A 41 4.58 21.25 -10.23
N LEU A 42 3.65 22.16 -9.98
CA LEU A 42 3.86 23.61 -10.12
C LEU A 42 4.20 24.11 -8.72
N ARG A 43 5.44 24.55 -8.50
CA ARG A 43 5.93 24.96 -7.20
C ARG A 43 6.39 26.42 -7.20
N MET A 44 5.85 27.21 -6.30
CA MET A 44 6.36 28.55 -5.99
C MET A 44 7.29 28.52 -4.76
N SER A 45 6.98 27.66 -3.77
CA SER A 45 7.78 27.44 -2.56
C SER A 45 7.54 26.03 -2.05
N ASP A 46 8.25 25.59 -1.01
CA ASP A 46 8.06 24.25 -0.43
C ASP A 46 6.66 24.02 0.16
N LYS A 47 5.91 25.10 0.43
CA LYS A 47 4.55 25.04 0.97
C LYS A 47 3.47 25.36 -0.09
N ASN A 48 3.86 25.93 -1.20
CA ASN A 48 2.96 26.35 -2.27
C ASN A 48 3.19 25.51 -3.52
N ILE A 49 2.51 24.35 -3.57
CA ILE A 49 2.65 23.35 -4.63
C ILE A 49 1.27 22.96 -5.14
N ILE A 50 1.08 22.99 -6.44
CA ILE A 50 -0.06 22.39 -7.13
C ILE A 50 0.43 21.10 -7.77
N THR A 51 -0.27 20.01 -7.51
CA THR A 51 0.00 18.70 -8.12
C THR A 51 -0.93 18.48 -9.30
N LEU A 52 -0.35 18.17 -10.45
CA LEU A 52 -1.06 17.85 -11.68
C LEU A 52 -0.82 16.39 -12.05
N LEU A 53 -1.80 15.76 -12.67
CA LEU A 53 -1.68 14.47 -13.32
C LEU A 53 -2.05 14.65 -14.78
N VAL A 54 -1.04 14.64 -15.66
CA VAL A 54 -1.20 14.97 -17.09
C VAL A 54 -0.95 13.72 -17.92
N ASP A 55 -1.85 13.47 -18.87
CA ASP A 55 -1.72 12.40 -19.86
C ASP A 55 -1.19 12.96 -21.19
N SER A 56 -0.82 12.07 -22.12
CA SER A 56 -0.44 12.44 -23.48
C SER A 56 -1.58 13.23 -24.15
N VAL A 57 -1.19 14.21 -24.97
CA VAL A 57 -2.08 15.07 -25.77
C VAL A 57 -3.06 15.97 -24.98
N GLU A 58 -2.89 16.08 -23.66
CA GLU A 58 -3.68 17.04 -22.87
C GLU A 58 -3.10 18.46 -22.97
N ASN A 59 -3.99 19.45 -23.03
CA ASN A 59 -3.67 20.86 -22.89
C ASN A 59 -4.28 21.34 -21.56
N VAL A 60 -3.43 21.55 -20.57
CA VAL A 60 -3.84 21.82 -19.19
C VAL A 60 -3.70 23.30 -18.90
N THR A 61 -4.79 23.91 -18.48
CA THR A 61 -4.82 25.30 -18.00
C THR A 61 -4.94 25.29 -16.48
N VAL A 62 -4.07 26.06 -15.81
CA VAL A 62 -4.11 26.26 -14.36
C VAL A 62 -4.25 27.74 -14.08
N GLU A 63 -5.29 28.10 -13.34
CA GLU A 63 -5.51 29.46 -12.83
C GLU A 63 -5.42 29.42 -11.30
N ALA A 64 -4.59 30.28 -10.71
CA ALA A 64 -4.38 30.33 -9.28
C ALA A 64 -4.12 31.75 -8.79
N ASP A 65 -4.60 32.05 -7.59
CA ASP A 65 -4.23 33.29 -6.89
C ASP A 65 -2.86 33.10 -6.24
N ILE A 66 -1.93 34.02 -6.46
CA ILE A 66 -0.56 33.94 -5.92
C ILE A 66 -0.57 33.87 -4.39
N ALA A 67 -1.48 34.61 -3.71
CA ALA A 67 -1.57 34.61 -2.26
C ALA A 67 -2.04 33.28 -1.69
N ASN A 68 -2.85 32.51 -2.45
CA ASN A 68 -3.45 31.24 -2.06
C ASN A 68 -3.11 30.10 -3.04
N PHE A 69 -1.96 30.14 -3.68
CA PHE A 69 -1.56 29.38 -4.86
C PHE A 69 -1.93 27.88 -4.81
N SER A 70 -1.67 27.22 -3.71
CA SER A 70 -1.94 25.78 -3.56
C SER A 70 -3.33 25.44 -3.02
N ARG A 71 -4.08 26.45 -2.58
CA ARG A 71 -5.41 26.25 -1.94
C ARG A 71 -6.55 26.63 -2.87
N GLU A 72 -6.41 27.74 -3.59
CA GLU A 72 -7.44 28.30 -4.45
C GLU A 72 -6.92 28.34 -5.89
N TYR A 73 -7.07 27.24 -6.59
CA TYR A 73 -6.73 27.13 -8.01
C TYR A 73 -7.81 26.42 -8.78
N ASN A 74 -7.90 26.72 -10.08
CA ASN A 74 -8.69 25.95 -11.03
C ASN A 74 -7.79 25.18 -11.98
N VAL A 75 -8.24 24.02 -12.45
CA VAL A 75 -7.54 23.23 -13.47
C VAL A 75 -8.53 22.75 -14.52
N GLU A 76 -8.20 22.98 -15.78
CA GLU A 76 -8.98 22.58 -16.93
C GLU A 76 -8.12 21.81 -17.92
N GLY A 77 -8.75 21.07 -18.84
CA GLY A 77 -8.06 20.32 -19.89
C GLY A 77 -7.49 18.96 -19.46
N SER A 78 -7.50 18.62 -18.16
CA SER A 78 -7.05 17.32 -17.66
C SER A 78 -8.03 16.73 -16.64
N LEU A 79 -8.52 15.53 -16.93
CA LEU A 79 -9.36 14.79 -15.98
C LEU A 79 -8.53 14.29 -14.80
N GLY A 80 -7.31 13.82 -15.04
CA GLY A 80 -6.38 13.35 -14.01
C GLY A 80 -6.07 14.43 -12.98
N SER A 81 -5.76 15.65 -13.46
CA SER A 81 -5.48 16.81 -12.60
C SER A 81 -6.70 17.25 -11.79
N LYS A 82 -7.92 17.19 -12.36
CA LYS A 82 -9.16 17.45 -11.62
C LYS A 82 -9.37 16.46 -10.49
N LEU A 83 -9.17 15.17 -10.76
CA LEU A 83 -9.29 14.12 -9.75
C LEU A 83 -8.29 14.29 -8.60
N VAL A 84 -7.05 14.67 -8.91
CA VAL A 84 -6.02 14.95 -7.88
C VAL A 84 -6.40 16.19 -7.07
N LYS A 85 -6.88 17.26 -7.71
CA LYS A 85 -7.38 18.46 -7.04
C LYS A 85 -8.50 18.14 -6.05
N ASP A 86 -9.49 17.33 -6.48
CA ASP A 86 -10.61 16.92 -5.62
C ASP A 86 -10.15 16.14 -4.39
N LEU A 87 -9.19 15.21 -4.56
CA LEU A 87 -8.57 14.47 -3.45
C LEU A 87 -7.87 15.38 -2.45
N ILE A 88 -7.11 16.36 -2.95
CA ILE A 88 -6.40 17.35 -2.10
C ILE A 88 -7.42 18.22 -1.36
N GLY A 89 -8.45 18.69 -2.04
CA GLY A 89 -9.50 19.56 -1.48
C GLY A 89 -10.27 18.87 -0.34
N GLU A 90 -10.67 17.60 -0.53
CA GLU A 90 -11.39 16.84 0.50
C GLU A 90 -10.50 16.58 1.72
N LEU A 91 -9.23 16.20 1.52
CA LEU A 91 -8.30 16.00 2.62
C LEU A 91 -8.05 17.32 3.38
N ASN A 92 -7.84 18.45 2.68
CA ASN A 92 -7.66 19.74 3.31
C ASN A 92 -8.89 20.13 4.17
N THR A 93 -10.11 19.89 3.65
CA THR A 93 -11.35 20.13 4.38
C THR A 93 -11.41 19.29 5.65
N THR A 94 -11.01 18.03 5.56
CA THR A 94 -10.93 17.11 6.70
C THR A 94 -9.91 17.59 7.74
N GLU A 95 -8.71 17.96 7.30
CA GLU A 95 -7.65 18.46 8.20
C GLU A 95 -8.07 19.73 8.93
N HIS A 96 -8.76 20.67 8.28
CA HIS A 96 -9.30 21.86 8.95
C HIS A 96 -10.30 21.52 10.05
N ARG A 97 -11.14 20.50 9.84
CA ARG A 97 -12.07 20.03 10.88
C ARG A 97 -11.33 19.38 12.06
N LEU A 98 -10.32 18.56 11.76
CA LEU A 98 -9.47 17.92 12.79
C LEU A 98 -8.71 18.97 13.60
N ASP A 99 -8.15 19.98 12.95
CA ASP A 99 -7.45 21.09 13.62
C ASP A 99 -8.39 21.91 14.51
N SER A 100 -9.63 22.12 14.08
CA SER A 100 -10.64 22.77 14.90
C SER A 100 -10.96 21.99 16.17
N LEU A 101 -11.06 20.66 16.09
CA LEU A 101 -11.24 19.80 17.28
C LEU A 101 -10.03 19.80 18.19
N LYS A 102 -8.80 19.76 17.63
CA LYS A 102 -7.57 19.87 18.39
C LYS A 102 -7.50 21.20 19.14
N ALA A 103 -7.86 22.31 18.50
CA ALA A 103 -7.90 23.63 19.12
C ALA A 103 -8.91 23.70 20.27
N LEU A 104 -10.11 23.13 20.10
CA LEU A 104 -11.09 23.03 21.18
C LEU A 104 -10.54 22.21 22.37
N ASN A 105 -9.93 21.07 22.11
CA ASN A 105 -9.32 20.22 23.13
C ASN A 105 -8.25 20.99 23.94
N GLU A 106 -7.40 21.79 23.28
CA GLU A 106 -6.39 22.60 23.96
C GLU A 106 -7.02 23.74 24.79
N VAL A 107 -8.03 24.45 24.30
CA VAL A 107 -8.72 25.53 25.02
C VAL A 107 -9.39 25.02 26.28
N TYR A 108 -9.95 23.81 26.28
CA TYR A 108 -10.65 23.24 27.42
C TYR A 108 -9.75 22.45 28.38
N LYS A 109 -8.45 22.26 28.06
CA LYS A 109 -7.48 21.68 29.02
C LYS A 109 -7.50 22.48 30.34
N GLY A 110 -7.77 21.81 31.45
CA GLY A 110 -7.87 22.45 32.75
C GLY A 110 -9.28 22.95 33.14
N ASN A 111 -10.26 22.89 32.23
CA ASN A 111 -11.65 23.16 32.55
C ASN A 111 -12.26 21.99 33.36
N PRO A 112 -13.08 22.21 34.39
CA PRO A 112 -13.75 21.14 35.14
C PRO A 112 -14.58 20.18 34.29
N ASP A 113 -15.14 20.66 33.17
CA ASP A 113 -15.95 19.86 32.26
C ASP A 113 -15.12 19.10 31.21
N TYR A 114 -13.79 19.25 31.18
CA TYR A 114 -12.92 18.63 30.20
C TYR A 114 -13.12 17.11 30.06
N ASN A 115 -13.09 16.40 31.20
CA ASN A 115 -13.24 14.95 31.22
C ASN A 115 -14.62 14.46 30.73
N LYS A 116 -15.62 15.35 30.76
CA LYS A 116 -16.98 15.07 30.31
C LYS A 116 -17.13 15.29 28.78
N LEU A 117 -16.42 16.28 28.25
CA LEU A 117 -16.47 16.67 26.84
C LEU A 117 -15.48 15.88 25.95
N LYS A 118 -14.32 15.53 26.49
CA LYS A 118 -13.26 14.84 25.73
C LYS A 118 -13.73 13.57 25.03
N PRO A 119 -14.51 12.65 25.63
CA PRO A 119 -14.99 11.47 24.93
C PRO A 119 -15.85 11.79 23.68
N GLN A 120 -16.61 12.88 23.70
CA GLN A 120 -17.43 13.33 22.58
C GLN A 120 -16.54 13.85 21.43
N TRP A 121 -15.47 14.58 21.76
CA TRP A 121 -14.50 15.04 20.76
C TRP A 121 -13.68 13.88 20.17
N ASP A 122 -13.28 12.91 20.99
CA ASP A 122 -12.59 11.71 20.53
C ASP A 122 -13.48 10.89 19.56
N GLU A 123 -14.79 10.78 19.86
CA GLU A 123 -15.76 10.15 18.97
C GLU A 123 -15.92 10.92 17.65
N GLU A 124 -16.07 12.26 17.74
CA GLU A 124 -16.21 13.10 16.54
C GLU A 124 -14.94 13.06 15.69
N TYR A 125 -13.75 13.08 16.31
CA TYR A 125 -12.47 12.88 15.62
C TYR A 125 -12.46 11.57 14.83
N GLY A 126 -12.86 10.48 15.47
CA GLY A 126 -12.97 9.17 14.83
C GLY A 126 -13.93 9.17 13.63
N LYS A 127 -15.08 9.83 13.75
CA LYS A 127 -16.06 9.97 12.64
C LYS A 127 -15.51 10.75 11.45
N ILE A 128 -14.79 11.84 11.72
CA ILE A 128 -14.17 12.68 10.68
C ILE A 128 -13.11 11.87 9.92
N VAL A 129 -12.21 11.18 10.64
CA VAL A 129 -11.18 10.33 10.05
C VAL A 129 -11.80 9.19 9.24
N GLN A 130 -12.83 8.52 9.77
CA GLN A 130 -13.49 7.42 9.08
C GLN A 130 -14.18 7.91 7.80
N LYS A 131 -14.85 9.05 7.84
CA LYS A 131 -15.46 9.65 6.65
C LYS A 131 -14.44 9.93 5.55
N GLN A 132 -13.25 10.44 5.91
CA GLN A 132 -12.17 10.66 4.93
C GLN A 132 -11.67 9.34 4.35
N ARG A 133 -11.52 8.31 5.16
CA ARG A 133 -11.12 6.97 4.69
C ARG A 133 -12.14 6.39 3.72
N ASP A 134 -13.41 6.44 4.07
CA ASP A 134 -14.50 5.93 3.24
C ASP A 134 -14.56 6.66 1.89
N TYR A 135 -14.38 7.98 1.89
CA TYR A 135 -14.27 8.77 0.67
C TYR A 135 -13.10 8.31 -0.21
N SER A 136 -11.92 8.18 0.39
CA SER A 136 -10.70 7.82 -0.34
C SER A 136 -10.73 6.38 -0.86
N ILE A 137 -11.27 5.44 -0.10
CA ILE A 137 -11.50 4.05 -0.53
C ILE A 137 -12.52 3.98 -1.68
N GLY A 138 -13.62 4.72 -1.54
CA GLY A 138 -14.63 4.84 -2.59
C GLY A 138 -14.05 5.47 -3.87
N PHE A 139 -13.19 6.47 -3.72
CA PHE A 139 -12.47 7.08 -4.84
C PHE A 139 -11.60 6.06 -5.59
N VAL A 140 -10.77 5.29 -4.88
CA VAL A 140 -9.91 4.24 -5.47
C VAL A 140 -10.75 3.19 -6.18
N THR A 141 -11.85 2.77 -5.57
CA THR A 141 -12.76 1.78 -6.17
C THR A 141 -13.36 2.28 -7.48
N LYS A 142 -13.81 3.53 -7.51
CA LYS A 142 -14.42 4.17 -8.68
C LYS A 142 -13.41 4.47 -9.78
N ASN A 143 -12.18 4.78 -9.41
CA ASN A 143 -11.13 5.25 -10.31
C ASN A 143 -9.93 4.30 -10.38
N ALA A 144 -10.15 2.97 -10.20
CA ALA A 144 -9.08 1.98 -10.11
C ALA A 144 -8.11 1.99 -11.32
N PHE A 145 -8.59 2.38 -12.49
CA PHE A 145 -7.81 2.48 -13.72
C PHE A 145 -7.18 3.87 -13.95
N SER A 146 -7.38 4.82 -13.05
CA SER A 146 -6.75 6.14 -13.11
C SER A 146 -5.51 6.20 -12.23
N MET A 147 -4.44 6.80 -12.75
CA MET A 147 -3.22 7.09 -11.97
C MET A 147 -3.52 7.97 -10.73
N ALA A 148 -4.63 8.72 -10.69
CA ALA A 148 -5.07 9.44 -9.50
C ALA A 148 -5.28 8.52 -8.28
N SER A 149 -5.57 7.22 -8.49
CA SER A 149 -5.64 6.23 -7.41
C SER A 149 -4.29 5.95 -6.75
N VAL A 150 -3.17 6.10 -7.47
CA VAL A 150 -1.84 6.08 -6.85
C VAL A 150 -1.72 7.23 -5.85
N TYR A 151 -2.12 8.44 -6.27
CA TYR A 151 -2.09 9.61 -5.38
C TYR A 151 -2.95 9.40 -4.13
N ALA A 152 -4.19 8.91 -4.29
CA ALA A 152 -5.09 8.62 -3.17
C ALA A 152 -4.50 7.61 -2.15
N LEU A 153 -3.82 6.55 -2.64
CA LEU A 153 -3.22 5.51 -1.80
C LEU A 153 -2.02 6.00 -0.99
N TYR A 154 -1.34 7.07 -1.45
CA TYR A 154 -0.19 7.65 -0.76
C TYR A 154 -0.52 8.94 -0.02
N GLN A 155 -1.78 9.39 0.01
CA GLN A 155 -2.18 10.51 0.85
C GLN A 155 -2.00 10.19 2.34
N GLN A 156 -1.52 11.17 3.08
CA GLN A 156 -1.30 11.08 4.52
C GLN A 156 -2.02 12.23 5.23
N PHE A 157 -2.48 11.96 6.44
CA PHE A 157 -2.85 12.99 7.39
C PHE A 157 -1.61 13.76 7.87
N GLN A 158 -1.82 14.92 8.51
CA GLN A 158 -0.72 15.74 9.05
C GLN A 158 0.18 15.00 10.05
N ASP A 159 -0.33 13.98 10.74
CA ASP A 159 0.44 13.13 11.66
C ASP A 159 1.32 12.08 10.95
N GLY A 160 1.30 12.06 9.63
CA GLY A 160 2.05 11.12 8.79
C GLY A 160 1.38 9.75 8.61
N SER A 161 0.23 9.51 9.22
CA SER A 161 -0.52 8.26 9.00
C SER A 161 -1.20 8.26 7.64
N TYR A 162 -1.21 7.12 6.95
CA TYR A 162 -1.89 7.00 5.67
C TYR A 162 -3.41 7.09 5.83
N VAL A 163 -4.05 7.81 4.90
CA VAL A 163 -5.52 7.89 4.82
C VAL A 163 -6.11 6.52 4.53
N ILE A 164 -5.57 5.81 3.53
CA ILE A 164 -5.94 4.44 3.18
C ILE A 164 -4.87 3.48 3.70
N SER A 165 -5.26 2.53 4.53
CA SER A 165 -4.38 1.50 5.08
C SER A 165 -4.81 0.07 4.74
N ASP A 166 -5.92 -0.10 4.00
CA ASP A 166 -6.42 -1.43 3.67
C ASP A 166 -5.73 -2.02 2.42
N LEU A 167 -5.34 -3.28 2.53
CA LEU A 167 -4.68 -4.01 1.45
C LEU A 167 -5.59 -4.18 0.21
N GLN A 168 -6.92 -4.22 0.40
CA GLN A 168 -7.84 -4.44 -0.72
C GLN A 168 -7.81 -3.26 -1.71
N SER A 169 -7.82 -2.01 -1.23
CA SER A 169 -7.68 -0.83 -2.08
C SER A 169 -6.35 -0.82 -2.84
N MET A 170 -5.24 -1.18 -2.15
CA MET A 170 -3.93 -1.31 -2.81
C MET A 170 -3.96 -2.36 -3.92
N ARG A 171 -4.52 -3.54 -3.66
CA ARG A 171 -4.63 -4.63 -4.66
C ARG A 171 -5.47 -4.22 -5.85
N THR A 172 -6.61 -3.58 -5.60
CA THR A 172 -7.53 -3.12 -6.65
C THR A 172 -6.81 -2.16 -7.62
N ALA A 173 -6.19 -1.10 -7.10
CA ALA A 173 -5.49 -0.13 -7.93
C ALA A 173 -4.22 -0.73 -8.57
N ALA A 174 -3.41 -1.48 -7.81
CA ALA A 174 -2.18 -2.07 -8.34
C ALA A 174 -2.45 -3.02 -9.50
N SER A 175 -3.46 -3.90 -9.39
CA SER A 175 -3.82 -4.83 -10.47
C SER A 175 -4.37 -4.10 -11.69
N ALA A 176 -5.29 -3.15 -11.49
CA ALA A 176 -5.91 -2.39 -12.56
C ALA A 176 -4.86 -1.56 -13.33
N LEU A 177 -4.03 -0.80 -12.61
CA LEU A 177 -3.02 0.07 -13.23
C LEU A 177 -1.89 -0.73 -13.89
N ASN A 178 -1.45 -1.83 -13.30
CA ASN A 178 -0.42 -2.68 -13.91
C ASN A 178 -0.87 -3.31 -15.23
N SER A 179 -2.18 -3.51 -15.43
CA SER A 179 -2.72 -4.00 -16.69
C SER A 179 -2.66 -2.95 -17.84
N ILE A 180 -2.66 -1.66 -17.50
CA ILE A 180 -2.69 -0.56 -18.49
C ILE A 180 -1.32 0.10 -18.61
N TYR A 181 -0.64 0.36 -17.49
CA TYR A 181 0.61 1.10 -17.42
C TYR A 181 1.75 0.29 -16.78
N PRO A 182 2.07 -0.94 -17.27
CA PRO A 182 3.05 -1.82 -16.65
C PRO A 182 4.47 -1.22 -16.57
N ASN A 183 4.77 -0.26 -17.46
CA ASN A 183 6.08 0.40 -17.52
C ASN A 183 6.16 1.69 -16.69
N SER A 184 5.06 2.16 -16.09
CA SER A 184 5.08 3.33 -15.21
C SER A 184 5.82 3.01 -13.91
N LYS A 185 6.81 3.82 -13.55
CA LYS A 185 7.58 3.66 -12.30
C LYS A 185 6.70 3.73 -11.05
N HIS A 186 5.70 4.60 -11.05
CA HIS A 186 4.73 4.72 -9.97
C HIS A 186 3.87 3.45 -9.81
N VAL A 187 3.42 2.89 -10.94
CA VAL A 187 2.64 1.65 -10.94
C VAL A 187 3.48 0.46 -10.47
N GLN A 188 4.72 0.35 -10.97
CA GLN A 188 5.65 -0.68 -10.53
C GLN A 188 5.93 -0.59 -9.02
N ALA A 189 6.16 0.62 -8.52
CA ALA A 189 6.38 0.85 -7.08
C ALA A 189 5.14 0.46 -6.26
N LEU A 190 3.93 0.85 -6.68
CA LEU A 190 2.69 0.46 -6.03
C LEU A 190 2.51 -1.06 -6.04
N TYR A 191 2.74 -1.70 -7.19
CA TYR A 191 2.59 -3.15 -7.34
C TYR A 191 3.55 -3.92 -6.42
N GLN A 192 4.83 -3.56 -6.41
CA GLN A 192 5.83 -4.18 -5.55
C GLN A 192 5.54 -3.94 -4.05
N ASN A 193 5.12 -2.73 -3.69
CA ASN A 193 4.72 -2.43 -2.32
C ASN A 193 3.51 -3.28 -1.89
N THR A 194 2.52 -3.44 -2.77
CA THR A 194 1.34 -4.28 -2.53
C THR A 194 1.72 -5.74 -2.30
N LEU A 195 2.62 -6.29 -3.12
CA LEU A 195 3.12 -7.66 -2.93
C LEU A 195 3.81 -7.82 -1.57
N ARG A 196 4.67 -6.87 -1.20
CA ARG A 196 5.37 -6.89 0.10
C ARG A 196 4.42 -6.85 1.29
N VAL A 197 3.39 -5.99 1.23
CA VAL A 197 2.38 -5.92 2.29
C VAL A 197 1.59 -7.23 2.38
N LEU A 198 1.24 -7.83 1.24
CA LEU A 198 0.55 -9.12 1.19
C LEU A 198 1.39 -10.27 1.79
N GLU A 199 2.68 -10.30 1.48
CA GLU A 199 3.61 -11.30 2.04
C GLU A 199 3.74 -11.14 3.55
N ASN A 200 3.89 -9.91 4.05
CA ASN A 200 3.95 -9.62 5.47
C ASN A 200 2.66 -10.02 6.20
N GLU A 201 1.48 -9.73 5.62
CA GLU A 201 0.20 -10.14 6.19
C GLU A 201 0.06 -11.68 6.26
N ARG A 202 0.49 -12.37 5.19
CA ARG A 202 0.49 -13.84 5.17
C ARG A 202 1.43 -14.41 6.21
N ALA A 203 2.63 -13.85 6.34
CA ALA A 203 3.60 -14.29 7.35
C ALA A 203 3.07 -14.07 8.78
N ALA A 204 2.46 -12.90 9.05
CA ALA A 204 1.86 -12.60 10.34
C ALA A 204 0.69 -13.56 10.68
N LYS A 205 -0.21 -13.83 9.73
CA LYS A 205 -1.31 -14.80 9.90
C LYS A 205 -0.78 -16.21 10.14
N MET A 206 0.28 -16.63 9.43
CA MET A 206 0.92 -17.92 9.65
C MET A 206 1.53 -18.01 11.04
N GLN A 207 2.22 -16.96 11.49
CA GLN A 207 2.80 -16.93 12.83
C GLN A 207 1.74 -16.96 13.92
N GLN A 208 0.65 -16.20 13.75
CA GLN A 208 -0.50 -16.26 14.66
C GLN A 208 -1.13 -17.65 14.69
N PHE A 209 -1.36 -18.26 13.54
CA PHE A 209 -1.87 -19.64 13.43
C PHE A 209 -0.98 -20.64 14.16
N ILE A 210 0.36 -20.52 14.03
CA ILE A 210 1.32 -21.37 14.73
C ILE A 210 1.24 -21.14 16.25
N GLN A 211 1.10 -19.89 16.71
CA GLN A 211 0.97 -19.57 18.14
C GLN A 211 -0.33 -20.11 18.73
N GLU A 212 -1.43 -19.96 18.03
CA GLU A 212 -2.75 -20.38 18.51
C GLU A 212 -2.96 -21.90 18.46
N ASN A 213 -2.36 -22.58 17.49
CA ASN A 213 -2.60 -24.00 17.22
C ASN A 213 -1.37 -24.88 17.43
N GLY A 214 -0.19 -24.29 17.65
CA GLY A 214 1.09 -25.03 17.73
C GLY A 214 1.16 -26.05 18.86
N GLU A 215 0.41 -25.85 19.94
CA GLU A 215 0.30 -26.81 21.04
C GLU A 215 -0.79 -27.88 20.79
N ASN A 216 -1.78 -27.58 19.96
CA ASN A 216 -2.92 -28.43 19.67
C ASN A 216 -2.95 -28.95 18.23
N SER A 217 -1.83 -28.90 17.51
CA SER A 217 -1.75 -29.51 16.18
C SER A 217 -2.08 -31.01 16.29
N PRO A 218 -3.03 -31.53 15.50
CA PRO A 218 -3.32 -32.97 15.51
C PRO A 218 -2.03 -33.73 15.22
N ASP A 219 -1.73 -34.71 16.07
CA ASP A 219 -0.55 -35.52 15.85
C ASP A 219 -0.79 -36.49 14.68
N ILE A 220 0.24 -36.68 13.86
CA ILE A 220 0.21 -37.68 12.81
C ILE A 220 0.99 -38.88 13.37
N LEU A 221 0.29 -39.96 13.69
CA LEU A 221 0.85 -41.20 14.15
C LEU A 221 0.68 -42.27 13.07
N LEU A 222 1.75 -42.64 12.40
CA LEU A 222 1.73 -43.59 11.28
C LEU A 222 2.88 -44.59 11.42
N PRO A 223 2.67 -45.84 10.99
CA PRO A 223 3.73 -46.86 10.99
C PRO A 223 4.79 -46.55 9.91
N ASN A 224 6.06 -46.75 10.26
CA ASN A 224 7.15 -46.73 9.29
C ASN A 224 7.21 -48.07 8.50
N GLN A 225 8.23 -48.20 7.65
CA GLN A 225 8.43 -49.40 6.84
C GLN A 225 8.59 -50.68 7.68
N ASP A 226 9.11 -50.60 8.90
CA ASP A 226 9.27 -51.69 9.84
C ASP A 226 8.00 -51.95 10.68
N GLY A 227 6.93 -51.25 10.44
CA GLY A 227 5.67 -51.34 11.19
C GLY A 227 5.66 -50.61 12.54
N LYS A 228 6.73 -49.86 12.86
CA LYS A 228 6.81 -49.09 14.10
C LYS A 228 6.10 -47.76 13.93
N GLU A 229 5.19 -47.44 14.84
CA GLU A 229 4.51 -46.16 14.86
C GLU A 229 5.47 -45.02 15.18
N ILE A 230 5.43 -43.98 14.37
CA ILE A 230 6.19 -42.73 14.54
C ILE A 230 5.22 -41.57 14.61
N ALA A 231 5.24 -40.85 15.71
CA ALA A 231 4.45 -39.65 15.90
C ALA A 231 5.19 -38.43 15.36
N LEU A 232 4.48 -37.53 14.64
CA LEU A 232 5.06 -36.26 14.22
C LEU A 232 5.47 -35.40 15.43
N SER A 233 4.71 -35.49 16.52
CA SER A 233 5.04 -34.83 17.81
C SER A 233 6.36 -35.29 18.42
N SER A 234 6.89 -36.50 18.08
CA SER A 234 8.20 -36.95 18.53
C SER A 234 9.36 -36.11 18.00
N LEU A 235 9.11 -35.28 17.00
CA LEU A 235 10.09 -34.38 16.36
C LEU A 235 10.02 -32.95 16.91
N ARG A 236 9.27 -32.71 18.01
CA ARG A 236 9.23 -31.40 18.65
C ARG A 236 10.63 -30.89 19.00
N GLY A 237 10.82 -29.56 18.82
CA GLY A 237 12.12 -28.91 19.01
C GLY A 237 13.02 -28.93 17.77
N LYS A 238 12.59 -29.59 16.69
CA LYS A 238 13.28 -29.57 15.40
C LYS A 238 12.46 -28.73 14.37
N VAL A 239 13.13 -28.28 13.32
CA VAL A 239 12.48 -27.77 12.12
C VAL A 239 12.09 -28.98 11.26
N VAL A 240 10.80 -29.24 11.13
CA VAL A 240 10.28 -30.41 10.41
C VAL A 240 9.63 -30.01 9.10
N LEU A 241 10.08 -30.63 8.01
CA LEU A 241 9.37 -30.58 6.73
C LEU A 241 8.41 -31.77 6.68
N LEU A 242 7.11 -31.49 6.68
CA LEU A 242 6.07 -32.50 6.47
C LEU A 242 5.77 -32.58 4.97
N GLN A 243 5.93 -33.77 4.38
CA GLN A 243 5.63 -34.01 2.97
C GLN A 243 4.63 -35.15 2.82
N PHE A 244 3.57 -34.91 2.06
CA PHE A 244 2.71 -35.96 1.53
C PHE A 244 3.19 -36.31 0.12
N TRP A 245 3.42 -37.59 -0.17
CA TRP A 245 3.96 -38.05 -1.44
C TRP A 245 3.36 -39.37 -1.90
N ALA A 246 3.42 -39.63 -3.20
CA ALA A 246 3.04 -40.92 -3.77
C ALA A 246 4.14 -41.41 -4.73
N ALA A 247 4.36 -42.71 -4.76
CA ALA A 247 5.39 -43.35 -5.60
C ALA A 247 5.08 -43.16 -7.10
N GLU A 248 3.81 -43.15 -7.47
CA GLU A 248 3.37 -42.94 -8.86
C GLU A 248 3.39 -41.48 -9.30
N ASP A 249 3.38 -40.51 -8.36
CA ASP A 249 3.38 -39.09 -8.70
C ASP A 249 4.76 -38.66 -9.20
N ARG A 250 4.80 -38.16 -10.46
CA ARG A 250 6.02 -37.67 -11.07
C ARG A 250 6.64 -36.49 -10.31
N GLY A 251 5.81 -35.60 -9.73
CA GLY A 251 6.24 -34.44 -8.96
C GLY A 251 7.00 -34.89 -7.71
N SER A 252 6.43 -35.82 -6.95
CA SER A 252 7.05 -36.42 -5.75
C SER A 252 8.41 -37.03 -6.07
N ARG A 253 8.52 -37.80 -7.16
CA ARG A 253 9.78 -38.43 -7.59
C ARG A 253 10.87 -37.43 -7.98
N ILE A 254 10.51 -36.28 -8.58
CA ILE A 254 11.47 -35.22 -8.94
C ILE A 254 11.97 -34.50 -7.68
N VAL A 255 11.13 -34.29 -6.69
CA VAL A 255 11.47 -33.53 -5.48
C VAL A 255 12.27 -34.35 -4.47
N ASN A 256 12.03 -35.67 -4.38
CA ASN A 256 12.67 -36.51 -3.36
C ASN A 256 14.21 -36.46 -3.38
N PRO A 257 14.95 -36.52 -4.49
CA PRO A 257 16.40 -36.37 -4.47
C PRO A 257 16.88 -35.05 -3.87
N VAL A 258 16.16 -33.96 -4.13
CA VAL A 258 16.47 -32.62 -3.59
C VAL A 258 16.28 -32.62 -2.08
N LEU A 259 15.23 -33.27 -1.57
CA LEU A 259 14.97 -33.37 -0.14
C LEU A 259 16.04 -34.21 0.56
N VAL A 260 16.54 -35.27 -0.06
CA VAL A 260 17.68 -36.08 0.48
C VAL A 260 18.93 -35.21 0.65
N GLU A 261 19.25 -34.37 -0.33
CA GLU A 261 20.41 -33.48 -0.22
C GLU A 261 20.21 -32.41 0.86
N LEU A 262 19.01 -31.81 0.95
CA LEU A 262 18.66 -30.88 2.01
C LEU A 262 18.77 -31.53 3.40
N TYR A 263 18.25 -32.76 3.55
CA TYR A 263 18.33 -33.50 4.79
C TYR A 263 19.79 -33.74 5.20
N LYS A 264 20.64 -34.27 4.30
CA LYS A 264 22.08 -34.46 4.55
C LYS A 264 22.76 -33.19 5.04
N LYS A 265 22.40 -32.04 4.42
CA LYS A 265 23.01 -30.72 4.73
C LYS A 265 22.58 -30.18 6.09
N TYR A 266 21.32 -30.36 6.50
CA TYR A 266 20.75 -29.67 7.65
C TYR A 266 20.38 -30.54 8.83
N LYS A 267 20.38 -31.90 8.75
CA LYS A 267 20.01 -32.78 9.85
C LYS A 267 20.79 -32.52 11.15
N ARG A 268 22.07 -32.17 11.06
CA ARG A 268 22.89 -31.81 12.22
C ARG A 268 22.57 -30.45 12.84
N LYS A 269 21.75 -29.65 12.16
CA LYS A 269 21.30 -28.32 12.61
C LYS A 269 19.86 -28.34 13.13
N GLY A 270 19.33 -29.52 13.45
CA GLY A 270 17.98 -29.68 13.98
C GLY A 270 16.88 -29.69 12.91
N PHE A 271 17.23 -29.97 11.65
CA PHE A 271 16.25 -30.18 10.58
C PHE A 271 15.88 -31.66 10.44
N GLU A 272 14.58 -31.94 10.24
CA GLU A 272 14.04 -33.27 10.03
C GLU A 272 13.01 -33.26 8.90
N ILE A 273 12.80 -34.42 8.27
CA ILE A 273 11.77 -34.61 7.24
C ILE A 273 10.84 -35.74 7.71
N TYR A 274 9.55 -35.46 7.81
CA TYR A 274 8.50 -36.43 8.07
C TYR A 274 7.71 -36.62 6.77
N GLN A 275 7.86 -37.79 6.13
CA GLN A 275 7.20 -38.12 4.87
C GLN A 275 6.02 -39.07 5.12
N VAL A 276 4.86 -38.69 4.59
CA VAL A 276 3.65 -39.53 4.61
C VAL A 276 3.39 -40.02 3.20
N SER A 277 3.46 -41.34 2.97
CA SER A 277 2.98 -41.89 1.70
C SER A 277 1.45 -41.91 1.71
N ILE A 278 0.89 -41.49 0.57
CA ILE A 278 -0.55 -41.59 0.27
C ILE A 278 -0.84 -42.72 -0.72
N ASP A 279 0.11 -43.60 -0.98
CA ASP A 279 -0.08 -44.76 -1.83
C ASP A 279 -1.04 -45.75 -1.14
N GLU A 280 -1.93 -46.36 -1.92
CA GLU A 280 -2.93 -47.31 -1.42
C GLU A 280 -2.28 -48.68 -1.05
N ASN A 281 -1.18 -49.03 -1.73
CA ASN A 281 -0.48 -50.29 -1.52
C ASN A 281 0.83 -50.07 -0.74
N ARG A 282 1.03 -50.90 0.31
CA ARG A 282 2.21 -50.83 1.21
C ARG A 282 3.53 -51.37 0.60
N ILE A 283 3.44 -51.97 -0.58
CA ILE A 283 4.53 -52.76 -1.19
C ILE A 283 5.05 -52.16 -2.50
N GLU A 284 4.45 -51.05 -2.95
CA GLU A 284 4.97 -50.24 -4.05
C GLU A 284 5.82 -49.07 -3.49
#